data_77adca87a40ddf178e575401c2cbb9d2
#
_entry.id   77adca87a40ddf178e575401c2cbb9d2
#
_cell.length_a   1.000
_cell.length_b   1.000
_cell.length_c   1.000
_cell.angle_alpha   90.00
_cell.angle_beta   90.00
_cell.angle_gamma   90.00
#
_symmetry.space_group_name_H-M   'P 1'
#
loop_
_entity.id
_entity.type
_entity.pdbx_description
1 polymer ?
#
loop_
_entity_poly.entity_id
_entity_poly.type
_entity_poly.pdbx_seq_one_letter_code
_entity_poly.pdbx_strand_id
1 'polypeptide(L)'
;MRRSRLTLNYDLIGKSDDEITALANSDASKLNIEELLYAATLTKDNSKKEAIYTKAAELYANDYRSFNNLATLAYQNGDASKAQSYLAKAENLKAAPEVNMNLGLIALKSGNKTAAESYFGKAAGAKQLNESLGNLYVSKGEYDKAVSSFGDAKTNSAALAQILAKDYNKAKNTLSNVATPDAYTDYLMAILGARTNNASMVTSSLSSAVKKDASLAKKAATDLEFAKFATSSDFLNIIK
;
A
#
# COMPACT_ATOMS: atom_id res chain seq x y z
N MET A 1 14.95 65.90 -9.64
CA MET A 1 14.86 65.02 -8.44
C MET A 1 15.39 63.65 -8.84
N ARG A 2 16.50 63.16 -8.27
CA ARG A 2 17.00 61.80 -8.44
C ARG A 2 16.21 60.89 -7.49
N ARG A 3 15.49 59.92 -8.03
CA ARG A 3 14.80 58.85 -7.23
C ARG A 3 15.78 57.74 -6.94
N SER A 4 16.14 57.51 -5.69
CA SER A 4 16.88 56.34 -5.25
C SER A 4 15.89 55.14 -5.14
N ARG A 5 16.24 54.04 -5.72
CA ARG A 5 15.48 52.77 -5.60
C ARG A 5 16.28 51.87 -4.67
N LEU A 6 15.70 51.55 -3.53
CA LEU A 6 16.24 50.54 -2.61
C LEU A 6 15.60 49.20 -2.96
N THR A 7 16.38 48.18 -3.23
CA THR A 7 15.93 46.80 -3.42
C THR A 7 16.45 45.99 -2.22
N LEU A 8 15.55 45.43 -1.44
CA LEU A 8 15.88 44.56 -0.31
C LEU A 8 15.72 43.10 -0.80
N ASN A 9 16.82 42.35 -0.86
CA ASN A 9 16.80 40.90 -1.06
C ASN A 9 16.91 40.28 0.32
N TYR A 10 16.01 39.33 0.61
CA TYR A 10 16.09 38.53 1.83
C TYR A 10 15.84 37.07 1.49
N ASP A 11 16.63 36.20 2.11
CA ASP A 11 16.44 34.76 2.03
C ASP A 11 15.63 34.32 3.24
N LEU A 12 14.53 33.61 3.00
CA LEU A 12 13.76 32.98 4.06
C LEU A 12 14.46 31.65 4.41
N ILE A 13 15.23 31.66 5.50
CA ILE A 13 15.86 30.45 6.03
C ILE A 13 14.81 29.70 6.84
N GLY A 14 14.35 28.55 6.33
CA GLY A 14 13.50 27.63 7.07
C GLY A 14 14.23 26.97 8.23
N LYS A 15 13.47 26.36 9.16
CA LYS A 15 14.05 25.55 10.25
C LYS A 15 14.73 24.30 9.69
N SER A 16 15.85 23.90 10.28
CA SER A 16 16.52 22.66 9.96
C SER A 16 15.73 21.42 10.45
N ASP A 17 16.05 20.24 9.92
CA ASP A 17 15.43 18.97 10.35
C ASP A 17 15.61 18.72 11.86
N ASP A 18 16.77 19.07 12.41
CA ASP A 18 17.05 18.95 13.84
C ASP A 18 16.20 19.91 14.68
N GLU A 19 16.06 21.16 14.23
CA GLU A 19 15.19 22.15 14.89
C GLU A 19 13.72 21.75 14.83
N ILE A 20 13.24 21.29 13.67
CA ILE A 20 11.87 20.81 13.50
C ILE A 20 11.62 19.60 14.40
N THR A 21 12.54 18.64 14.43
CA THR A 21 12.45 17.45 15.28
C THR A 21 12.45 17.82 16.77
N ALA A 22 13.34 18.72 17.19
CA ALA A 22 13.43 19.19 18.57
C ALA A 22 12.14 19.90 19.00
N LEU A 23 11.63 20.82 18.18
CA LEU A 23 10.40 21.56 18.45
C LEU A 23 9.16 20.67 18.46
N ALA A 24 9.06 19.71 17.54
CA ALA A 24 7.94 18.76 17.50
C ALA A 24 7.83 17.94 18.81
N ASN A 25 8.96 17.68 19.46
CA ASN A 25 9.01 16.94 20.73
C ASN A 25 8.87 17.84 21.99
N SER A 26 9.32 19.10 21.93
CA SER A 26 9.36 19.99 23.11
C SER A 26 8.26 21.03 23.12
N ASP A 27 8.04 21.73 22.00
CA ASP A 27 7.06 22.80 21.86
C ASP A 27 6.53 22.90 20.43
N ALA A 28 5.60 22.01 20.12
CA ALA A 28 5.00 21.86 18.79
C ALA A 28 4.24 23.14 18.34
N SER A 29 3.87 24.04 19.27
CA SER A 29 3.17 25.29 18.94
C SER A 29 4.02 26.27 18.13
N LYS A 30 5.34 26.10 18.12
CA LYS A 30 6.29 26.89 17.32
C LYS A 30 6.46 26.41 15.89
N LEU A 31 5.77 25.32 15.53
CA LEU A 31 5.78 24.74 14.19
C LEU A 31 4.44 25.03 13.50
N ASN A 32 4.48 25.39 12.22
CA ASN A 32 3.29 25.41 11.39
C ASN A 32 2.86 24.00 11.00
N ILE A 33 1.67 23.88 10.38
CA ILE A 33 1.13 22.56 10.00
C ILE A 33 2.05 21.79 9.04
N GLU A 34 2.67 22.46 8.07
CA GLU A 34 3.57 21.81 7.11
C GLU A 34 4.82 21.25 7.81
N GLU A 35 5.39 22.02 8.74
CA GLU A 35 6.54 21.59 9.53
C GLU A 35 6.20 20.43 10.46
N LEU A 36 4.99 20.40 11.06
CA LEU A 36 4.55 19.25 11.87
C LEU A 36 4.32 17.99 11.04
N LEU A 37 3.66 18.13 9.88
CA LEU A 37 3.49 16.99 8.97
C LEU A 37 4.83 16.47 8.47
N TYR A 38 5.77 17.38 8.19
CA TYR A 38 7.13 17.02 7.79
C TYR A 38 7.92 16.34 8.93
N ALA A 39 7.83 16.87 10.17
CA ALA A 39 8.47 16.26 11.35
C ALA A 39 8.14 14.77 11.50
N ALA A 40 6.89 14.38 11.24
CA ALA A 40 6.48 12.99 11.29
C ALA A 40 7.16 12.12 10.21
N THR A 41 7.66 12.70 9.12
CA THR A 41 8.40 11.95 8.10
C THR A 41 9.85 11.68 8.48
N LEU A 42 10.41 12.48 9.39
CA LEU A 42 11.79 12.36 9.86
C LEU A 42 12.01 11.19 10.83
N THR A 43 10.95 10.56 11.33
CA THR A 43 11.04 9.39 12.21
C THR A 43 10.43 8.14 11.54
N LYS A 44 10.99 6.96 11.87
CA LYS A 44 10.42 5.66 11.50
C LYS A 44 9.54 5.07 12.62
N ASP A 45 9.58 5.66 13.80
CA ASP A 45 8.82 5.21 14.98
C ASP A 45 7.36 5.65 14.87
N ASN A 46 6.45 4.68 14.75
CA ASN A 46 5.02 4.95 14.61
C ASN A 46 4.41 5.62 15.84
N SER A 47 4.92 5.35 17.04
CA SER A 47 4.44 6.02 18.29
C SER A 47 4.81 7.50 18.27
N LYS A 48 6.02 7.84 17.81
CA LYS A 48 6.42 9.24 17.63
C LYS A 48 5.61 9.93 16.54
N LYS A 49 5.37 9.26 15.40
CA LYS A 49 4.48 9.80 14.36
C LYS A 49 3.09 10.10 14.90
N GLU A 50 2.50 9.15 15.67
CA GLU A 50 1.18 9.31 16.26
C GLU A 50 1.14 10.52 17.20
N ALA A 51 2.15 10.68 18.05
CA ALA A 51 2.26 11.84 18.95
C ALA A 51 2.32 13.17 18.18
N ILE A 52 3.15 13.25 17.13
CA ILE A 52 3.29 14.45 16.30
C ILE A 52 1.96 14.76 15.57
N TYR A 53 1.33 13.77 14.93
CA TYR A 53 0.05 13.99 14.25
C TYR A 53 -1.08 14.34 15.22
N THR A 54 -1.05 13.82 16.46
CA THR A 54 -2.00 14.20 17.50
C THR A 54 -1.83 15.67 17.87
N LYS A 55 -0.59 16.13 18.08
CA LYS A 55 -0.30 17.56 18.32
C LYS A 55 -0.73 18.43 17.14
N ALA A 56 -0.47 17.99 15.91
CA ALA A 56 -0.92 18.69 14.72
C ALA A 56 -2.45 18.78 14.65
N ALA A 57 -3.18 17.72 15.00
CA ALA A 57 -4.64 17.73 15.05
C ALA A 57 -5.22 18.58 16.17
N GLU A 58 -4.51 18.73 17.30
CA GLU A 58 -4.89 19.64 18.40
C GLU A 58 -4.68 21.13 18.03
N LEU A 59 -3.50 21.45 17.46
CA LEU A 59 -3.13 22.82 17.13
C LEU A 59 -3.83 23.34 15.85
N TYR A 60 -4.06 22.45 14.90
CA TYR A 60 -4.63 22.72 13.57
C TYR A 60 -5.88 21.87 13.32
N ALA A 61 -6.88 22.00 14.21
CA ALA A 61 -8.07 21.15 14.21
C ALA A 61 -8.91 21.21 12.92
N ASN A 62 -8.72 22.23 12.09
CA ASN A 62 -9.40 22.40 10.81
C ASN A 62 -8.59 21.83 9.62
N ASP A 63 -7.41 21.24 9.86
CA ASP A 63 -6.62 20.60 8.82
C ASP A 63 -6.88 19.08 8.80
N TYR A 64 -7.45 18.59 7.71
CA TYR A 64 -7.82 17.18 7.55
C TYR A 64 -6.62 16.23 7.53
N ARG A 65 -5.43 16.71 7.14
CA ARG A 65 -4.25 15.87 6.88
C ARG A 65 -3.75 15.15 8.12
N SER A 66 -3.80 15.82 9.28
CA SER A 66 -3.41 15.19 10.56
C SER A 66 -4.32 14.02 10.90
N PHE A 67 -5.64 14.18 10.74
CA PHE A 67 -6.61 13.09 10.96
C PHE A 67 -6.46 11.97 9.94
N ASN A 68 -6.23 12.30 8.67
CA ASN A 68 -5.95 11.29 7.62
C ASN A 68 -4.71 10.46 7.93
N ASN A 69 -3.63 11.08 8.42
CA ASN A 69 -2.40 10.39 8.78
C ASN A 69 -2.54 9.55 10.06
N LEU A 70 -3.28 10.05 11.07
CA LEU A 70 -3.66 9.27 12.26
C LEU A 70 -4.49 8.04 11.89
N ALA A 71 -5.41 8.17 10.94
CA ALA A 71 -6.18 7.06 10.43
C ALA A 71 -5.29 5.98 9.77
N THR A 72 -4.31 6.41 8.97
CA THR A 72 -3.35 5.51 8.34
C THR A 72 -2.56 4.71 9.38
N LEU A 73 -2.07 5.37 10.43
CA LEU A 73 -1.36 4.69 11.53
C LEU A 73 -2.26 3.72 12.30
N ALA A 74 -3.49 4.13 12.63
CA ALA A 74 -4.45 3.26 13.32
C ALA A 74 -4.76 2.02 12.48
N TYR A 75 -4.93 2.18 11.16
CA TYR A 75 -5.17 1.07 10.25
C TYR A 75 -3.98 0.10 10.18
N GLN A 76 -2.75 0.62 10.12
CA GLN A 76 -1.52 -0.18 10.13
C GLN A 76 -1.36 -0.97 11.43
N ASN A 77 -1.79 -0.40 12.56
CA ASN A 77 -1.80 -1.04 13.87
C ASN A 77 -2.98 -2.02 14.06
N GLY A 78 -3.83 -2.21 13.04
CA GLY A 78 -4.97 -3.14 13.08
C GLY A 78 -6.24 -2.57 13.74
N ASP A 79 -6.23 -1.32 14.20
CA ASP A 79 -7.37 -0.65 14.81
C ASP A 79 -8.25 0.02 13.74
N ALA A 80 -9.07 -0.80 13.09
CA ALA A 80 -9.97 -0.33 12.03
C ALA A 80 -11.03 0.67 12.54
N SER A 81 -11.47 0.52 13.79
CA SER A 81 -12.47 1.42 14.40
C SER A 81 -11.92 2.83 14.61
N LYS A 82 -10.71 2.91 15.17
CA LYS A 82 -9.99 4.18 15.36
C LYS A 82 -9.67 4.85 14.01
N ALA A 83 -9.22 4.06 13.02
CA ALA A 83 -8.97 4.55 11.69
C ALA A 83 -10.23 5.15 11.04
N GLN A 84 -11.37 4.46 11.15
CA GLN A 84 -12.64 4.95 10.62
C GLN A 84 -13.11 6.22 11.31
N SER A 85 -12.94 6.33 12.63
CA SER A 85 -13.27 7.56 13.39
C SER A 85 -12.44 8.75 12.94
N TYR A 86 -11.14 8.58 12.72
CA TYR A 86 -10.27 9.64 12.21
C TYR A 86 -10.62 10.02 10.77
N LEU A 87 -10.91 9.05 9.89
CA LEU A 87 -11.30 9.34 8.51
C LEU A 87 -12.63 10.09 8.44
N ALA A 88 -13.60 9.78 9.31
CA ALA A 88 -14.84 10.53 9.36
C ALA A 88 -14.59 12.02 9.71
N LYS A 89 -13.67 12.30 10.64
CA LYS A 89 -13.24 13.67 10.92
C LYS A 89 -12.56 14.33 9.72
N ALA A 90 -11.64 13.61 9.07
CA ALA A 90 -10.94 14.13 7.91
C ALA A 90 -11.91 14.41 6.74
N GLU A 91 -12.86 13.51 6.46
CA GLU A 91 -13.86 13.65 5.39
C GLU A 91 -14.77 14.86 5.62
N ASN A 92 -15.21 15.08 6.88
CA ASN A 92 -16.03 16.23 7.26
C ASN A 92 -15.30 17.57 7.06
N LEU A 93 -13.96 17.59 7.25
CA LEU A 93 -13.15 18.78 7.01
C LEU A 93 -12.88 18.97 5.51
N LYS A 94 -12.53 17.90 4.82
CA LYS A 94 -12.26 17.91 3.39
C LYS A 94 -12.32 16.48 2.82
N ALA A 95 -13.23 16.25 1.88
CA ALA A 95 -13.30 15.01 1.12
C ALA A 95 -12.17 14.95 0.05
N ALA A 96 -10.91 15.01 0.51
CA ALA A 96 -9.74 15.00 -0.34
C ALA A 96 -9.53 13.63 -1.00
N PRO A 97 -8.83 13.54 -2.15
CA PRO A 97 -8.56 12.25 -2.82
C PRO A 97 -7.92 11.21 -1.92
N GLU A 98 -6.95 11.59 -1.08
CA GLU A 98 -6.27 10.68 -0.15
C GLU A 98 -7.17 10.21 1.00
N VAL A 99 -8.13 11.02 1.43
CA VAL A 99 -9.14 10.62 2.44
C VAL A 99 -10.08 9.58 1.83
N ASN A 100 -10.60 9.84 0.62
CA ASN A 100 -11.43 8.89 -0.11
C ASN A 100 -10.67 7.59 -0.40
N MET A 101 -9.38 7.69 -0.73
CA MET A 101 -8.52 6.53 -0.92
C MET A 101 -8.47 5.64 0.33
N ASN A 102 -8.23 6.23 1.51
CA ASN A 102 -8.16 5.50 2.77
C ASN A 102 -9.53 4.91 3.18
N LEU A 103 -10.63 5.63 2.95
CA LEU A 103 -11.99 5.11 3.16
C LEU A 103 -12.27 3.91 2.25
N GLY A 104 -11.85 3.99 0.99
CA GLY A 104 -11.95 2.89 0.03
C GLY A 104 -11.17 1.66 0.46
N LEU A 105 -9.94 1.82 0.98
CA LEU A 105 -9.12 0.72 1.51
C LEU A 105 -9.78 0.03 2.72
N ILE A 106 -10.34 0.80 3.66
CA ILE A 106 -11.07 0.24 4.81
C ILE A 106 -12.32 -0.51 4.34
N ALA A 107 -13.09 0.06 3.42
CA ALA A 107 -14.26 -0.59 2.85
C ALA A 107 -13.90 -1.91 2.15
N LEU A 108 -12.81 -1.92 1.36
CA LEU A 108 -12.32 -3.12 0.69
C LEU A 108 -11.91 -4.20 1.69
N LYS A 109 -11.18 -3.83 2.73
CA LYS A 109 -10.77 -4.78 3.79
C LYS A 109 -11.95 -5.36 4.56
N SER A 110 -13.00 -4.59 4.78
CA SER A 110 -14.25 -5.06 5.42
C SER A 110 -15.15 -5.88 4.48
N GLY A 111 -14.74 -6.09 3.22
CA GLY A 111 -15.51 -6.81 2.20
C GLY A 111 -16.61 -5.99 1.53
N ASN A 112 -16.77 -4.71 1.88
CA ASN A 112 -17.75 -3.83 1.24
C ASN A 112 -17.22 -3.26 -0.09
N LYS A 113 -17.26 -4.11 -1.12
CA LYS A 113 -16.73 -3.80 -2.46
C LYS A 113 -17.44 -2.62 -3.12
N THR A 114 -18.74 -2.45 -2.87
CA THR A 114 -19.54 -1.35 -3.43
C THR A 114 -19.11 -0.01 -2.84
N ALA A 115 -18.95 0.06 -1.52
CA ALA A 115 -18.45 1.28 -0.88
C ALA A 115 -17.00 1.57 -1.31
N ALA A 116 -16.14 0.54 -1.40
CA ALA A 116 -14.77 0.70 -1.87
C ALA A 116 -14.71 1.31 -3.27
N GLU A 117 -15.52 0.81 -4.22
CA GLU A 117 -15.59 1.33 -5.58
C GLU A 117 -16.06 2.80 -5.62
N SER A 118 -17.07 3.14 -4.80
CA SER A 118 -17.56 4.51 -4.69
C SER A 118 -16.49 5.48 -4.18
N TYR A 119 -15.76 5.09 -3.13
CA TYR A 119 -14.69 5.91 -2.57
C TYR A 119 -13.50 6.03 -3.52
N PHE A 120 -13.07 4.95 -4.16
CA PHE A 120 -11.99 5.00 -5.16
C PHE A 120 -12.38 5.87 -6.36
N GLY A 121 -13.65 5.89 -6.74
CA GLY A 121 -14.15 6.80 -7.79
C GLY A 121 -13.98 8.29 -7.43
N LYS A 122 -13.96 8.63 -6.14
CA LYS A 122 -13.72 10.00 -5.63
C LYS A 122 -12.24 10.30 -5.33
N ALA A 123 -11.37 9.29 -5.42
CA ALA A 123 -9.96 9.39 -5.05
C ALA A 123 -9.04 9.75 -6.24
N ALA A 124 -9.57 10.34 -7.31
CA ALA A 124 -8.81 10.71 -8.50
C ALA A 124 -7.60 11.60 -8.12
N GLY A 125 -6.40 11.21 -8.54
CA GLY A 125 -5.15 11.88 -8.19
C GLY A 125 -4.48 11.36 -6.91
N ALA A 126 -5.12 10.50 -6.11
CA ALA A 126 -4.47 9.87 -4.97
C ALA A 126 -3.38 8.88 -5.43
N LYS A 127 -2.27 8.86 -4.68
CA LYS A 127 -1.23 7.84 -4.89
C LYS A 127 -1.81 6.44 -4.69
N GLN A 128 -1.30 5.48 -5.45
CA GLN A 128 -1.70 4.05 -5.36
C GLN A 128 -3.18 3.75 -5.71
N LEU A 129 -3.93 4.72 -6.25
CA LEU A 129 -5.32 4.49 -6.65
C LEU A 129 -5.44 3.32 -7.64
N ASN A 130 -4.58 3.28 -8.65
CA ASN A 130 -4.61 2.23 -9.67
C ASN A 130 -4.34 0.83 -9.08
N GLU A 131 -3.42 0.73 -8.12
CA GLU A 131 -3.14 -0.53 -7.43
C GLU A 131 -4.34 -0.99 -6.59
N SER A 132 -4.98 -0.07 -5.89
CA SER A 132 -6.15 -0.37 -5.07
C SER A 132 -7.37 -0.73 -5.90
N LEU A 133 -7.58 -0.08 -7.04
CA LEU A 133 -8.60 -0.47 -8.03
C LEU A 133 -8.31 -1.86 -8.60
N GLY A 134 -7.04 -2.16 -8.92
CA GLY A 134 -6.63 -3.49 -9.36
C GLY A 134 -6.99 -4.56 -8.34
N ASN A 135 -6.65 -4.35 -7.06
CA ASN A 135 -7.00 -5.26 -5.97
C ASN A 135 -8.52 -5.41 -5.76
N LEU A 136 -9.28 -4.30 -5.87
CA LEU A 136 -10.74 -4.34 -5.84
C LEU A 136 -11.29 -5.22 -6.96
N TYR A 137 -10.85 -5.02 -8.20
CA TYR A 137 -11.34 -5.78 -9.35
C TYR A 137 -10.92 -7.27 -9.27
N VAL A 138 -9.73 -7.59 -8.75
CA VAL A 138 -9.37 -8.99 -8.44
C VAL A 138 -10.39 -9.59 -7.47
N SER A 139 -10.74 -8.88 -6.40
CA SER A 139 -11.69 -9.34 -5.39
C SER A 139 -13.12 -9.50 -5.91
N LYS A 140 -13.47 -8.77 -6.99
CA LYS A 140 -14.75 -8.87 -7.70
C LYS A 140 -14.77 -9.95 -8.78
N GLY A 141 -13.62 -10.54 -9.13
CA GLY A 141 -13.48 -11.46 -10.25
C GLY A 141 -13.44 -10.77 -11.63
N GLU A 142 -13.28 -9.45 -11.67
CA GLU A 142 -13.22 -8.64 -12.89
C GLU A 142 -11.74 -8.50 -13.36
N TYR A 143 -11.14 -9.62 -13.75
CA TYR A 143 -9.69 -9.75 -13.93
C TYR A 143 -9.12 -8.85 -15.03
N ASP A 144 -9.84 -8.65 -16.15
CA ASP A 144 -9.39 -7.78 -17.24
C ASP A 144 -9.32 -6.30 -16.78
N LYS A 145 -10.30 -5.87 -15.96
CA LYS A 145 -10.25 -4.54 -15.35
C LYS A 145 -9.12 -4.42 -14.34
N ALA A 146 -8.84 -5.49 -13.59
CA ALA A 146 -7.73 -5.53 -12.67
C ALA A 146 -6.39 -5.36 -13.41
N VAL A 147 -6.17 -6.12 -14.48
CA VAL A 147 -4.97 -6.01 -15.33
C VAL A 147 -4.82 -4.60 -15.89
N SER A 148 -5.92 -4.01 -16.38
CA SER A 148 -5.93 -2.63 -16.91
C SER A 148 -5.57 -1.61 -15.83
N SER A 149 -6.08 -1.79 -14.59
CA SER A 149 -5.80 -0.90 -13.47
C SER A 149 -4.35 -0.98 -12.99
N PHE A 150 -3.78 -2.18 -12.90
CA PHE A 150 -2.37 -2.34 -12.56
C PHE A 150 -1.41 -1.84 -13.65
N GLY A 151 -1.85 -1.84 -14.91
CA GLY A 151 -1.04 -1.40 -16.05
C GLY A 151 0.26 -2.21 -16.16
N ASP A 152 1.41 -1.51 -16.11
CA ASP A 152 2.75 -2.11 -16.20
C ASP A 152 3.44 -2.29 -14.85
N ALA A 153 2.68 -2.23 -13.74
CA ALA A 153 3.23 -2.44 -12.41
C ALA A 153 3.92 -3.82 -12.30
N LYS A 154 5.12 -3.82 -11.71
CA LYS A 154 5.92 -5.04 -11.47
C LYS A 154 5.73 -5.50 -10.02
N THR A 155 4.51 -5.92 -9.69
CA THR A 155 4.13 -6.35 -8.34
C THR A 155 3.47 -7.72 -8.37
N ASN A 156 3.49 -8.40 -7.22
CA ASN A 156 2.80 -9.69 -7.05
C ASN A 156 1.29 -9.57 -7.31
N SER A 157 0.66 -8.47 -6.92
CA SER A 157 -0.77 -8.24 -7.16
C SER A 157 -1.08 -8.12 -8.66
N ALA A 158 -0.24 -7.39 -9.42
CA ALA A 158 -0.40 -7.27 -10.87
C ALA A 158 -0.23 -8.64 -11.56
N ALA A 159 0.79 -9.41 -11.15
CA ALA A 159 1.01 -10.75 -11.68
C ALA A 159 -0.15 -11.71 -11.36
N LEU A 160 -0.69 -11.66 -10.15
CA LEU A 160 -1.87 -12.45 -9.78
C LEU A 160 -3.07 -12.11 -10.67
N ALA A 161 -3.35 -10.82 -10.90
CA ALA A 161 -4.41 -10.39 -11.80
C ALA A 161 -4.22 -10.95 -13.22
N GLN A 162 -2.99 -10.90 -13.75
CA GLN A 162 -2.63 -11.42 -15.07
C GLN A 162 -2.78 -12.96 -15.13
N ILE A 163 -2.38 -13.69 -14.08
CA ILE A 163 -2.59 -15.15 -13.99
C ILE A 163 -4.09 -15.49 -14.02
N LEU A 164 -4.91 -14.74 -13.27
CA LEU A 164 -6.35 -14.94 -13.20
C LEU A 164 -7.04 -14.57 -14.52
N ALA A 165 -6.55 -13.54 -15.21
CA ALA A 165 -6.96 -13.17 -16.58
C ALA A 165 -6.41 -14.12 -17.67
N LYS A 166 -5.62 -15.12 -17.31
CA LYS A 166 -4.95 -16.08 -18.21
C LYS A 166 -3.91 -15.45 -19.16
N ASP A 167 -3.43 -14.25 -18.86
CA ASP A 167 -2.30 -13.62 -19.57
C ASP A 167 -0.98 -14.11 -18.98
N TYR A 168 -0.66 -15.38 -19.25
CA TYR A 168 0.46 -16.07 -18.62
C TYR A 168 1.83 -15.52 -19.05
N ASN A 169 1.94 -15.02 -20.28
CA ASN A 169 3.18 -14.42 -20.76
C ASN A 169 3.49 -13.10 -20.04
N LYS A 170 2.47 -12.24 -19.89
CA LYS A 170 2.61 -10.98 -19.15
C LYS A 170 2.89 -11.27 -17.67
N ALA A 171 2.19 -12.24 -17.07
CA ALA A 171 2.39 -12.64 -15.67
C ALA A 171 3.84 -13.12 -15.43
N LYS A 172 4.39 -13.95 -16.31
CA LYS A 172 5.78 -14.41 -16.22
C LYS A 172 6.76 -13.24 -16.27
N ASN A 173 6.57 -12.33 -17.23
CA ASN A 173 7.40 -11.14 -17.34
C ASN A 173 7.28 -10.25 -16.10
N THR A 174 6.08 -10.07 -15.57
CA THR A 174 5.85 -9.25 -14.34
C THR A 174 6.58 -9.87 -13.15
N LEU A 175 6.41 -11.18 -12.88
CA LEU A 175 7.05 -11.86 -11.75
C LEU A 175 8.59 -11.84 -11.85
N SER A 176 9.12 -12.00 -13.06
CA SER A 176 10.58 -11.96 -13.28
C SER A 176 11.19 -10.56 -13.08
N ASN A 177 10.38 -9.51 -13.02
CA ASN A 177 10.80 -8.12 -12.87
C ASN A 177 10.28 -7.45 -11.57
N VAL A 178 9.82 -8.23 -10.60
CA VAL A 178 9.50 -7.72 -9.26
C VAL A 178 10.79 -7.22 -8.60
N ALA A 179 10.82 -5.98 -8.14
CA ALA A 179 12.04 -5.35 -7.64
C ALA A 179 12.63 -6.04 -6.40
N THR A 180 11.76 -6.53 -5.51
CA THR A 180 12.13 -7.26 -4.29
C THR A 180 11.33 -8.56 -4.23
N PRO A 181 11.78 -9.62 -4.95
CA PRO A 181 11.03 -10.86 -4.99
C PRO A 181 11.09 -11.59 -3.64
N ASP A 182 9.92 -11.89 -3.11
CA ASP A 182 9.71 -12.59 -1.85
C ASP A 182 9.26 -14.06 -2.06
N ALA A 183 8.92 -14.74 -0.97
CA ALA A 183 8.40 -16.09 -1.02
C ALA A 183 7.10 -16.19 -1.83
N TYR A 184 6.26 -15.15 -1.78
CA TYR A 184 4.99 -15.12 -2.51
C TYR A 184 5.20 -14.93 -4.02
N THR A 185 6.23 -14.18 -4.43
CA THR A 185 6.64 -14.08 -5.85
C THR A 185 6.93 -15.47 -6.44
N ASP A 186 7.72 -16.28 -5.73
CA ASP A 186 8.03 -17.63 -6.14
C ASP A 186 6.79 -18.55 -6.12
N TYR A 187 5.91 -18.38 -5.14
CA TYR A 187 4.66 -19.11 -5.05
C TYR A 187 3.75 -18.82 -6.26
N LEU A 188 3.62 -17.56 -6.66
CA LEU A 188 2.88 -17.17 -7.86
C LEU A 188 3.52 -17.73 -9.14
N MET A 189 4.86 -17.81 -9.19
CA MET A 189 5.56 -18.45 -10.31
C MET A 189 5.25 -19.95 -10.36
N ALA A 190 5.13 -20.62 -9.21
CA ALA A 190 4.72 -22.03 -9.15
C ALA A 190 3.26 -22.21 -9.63
N ILE A 191 2.33 -21.33 -9.23
CA ILE A 191 0.94 -21.32 -9.74
C ILE A 191 0.93 -21.14 -11.26
N LEU A 192 1.72 -20.20 -11.78
CA LEU A 192 1.86 -19.99 -13.22
C LEU A 192 2.36 -21.27 -13.92
N GLY A 193 3.35 -21.96 -13.33
CA GLY A 193 3.83 -23.27 -13.80
C GLY A 193 2.71 -24.31 -13.85
N ALA A 194 1.88 -24.36 -12.81
CA ALA A 194 0.75 -25.29 -12.74
C ALA A 194 -0.30 -24.99 -13.83
N ARG A 195 -0.66 -23.76 -14.03
CA ARG A 195 -1.64 -23.34 -15.05
C ARG A 195 -1.14 -23.50 -16.48
N THR A 196 0.18 -23.43 -16.69
CA THR A 196 0.83 -23.68 -18.01
C THR A 196 1.30 -25.13 -18.17
N ASN A 197 0.96 -26.02 -17.23
CA ASN A 197 1.33 -27.43 -17.22
C ASN A 197 2.85 -27.67 -17.28
N ASN A 198 3.64 -26.81 -16.66
CA ASN A 198 5.10 -26.89 -16.60
C ASN A 198 5.55 -27.40 -15.22
N ALA A 199 5.73 -28.73 -15.11
CA ALA A 199 6.08 -29.38 -13.85
C ALA A 199 7.43 -28.91 -13.28
N SER A 200 8.44 -28.67 -14.14
CA SER A 200 9.74 -28.14 -13.68
C SER A 200 9.63 -26.77 -13.05
N MET A 201 8.81 -25.88 -13.62
CA MET A 201 8.54 -24.56 -13.04
C MET A 201 7.81 -24.69 -11.71
N VAL A 202 6.84 -25.61 -11.59
CA VAL A 202 6.13 -25.86 -10.32
C VAL A 202 7.11 -26.26 -9.23
N THR A 203 7.90 -27.30 -9.46
CA THR A 203 8.79 -27.84 -8.42
C THR A 203 9.92 -26.88 -8.05
N SER A 204 10.56 -26.24 -9.03
CA SER A 204 11.65 -25.29 -8.75
C SER A 204 11.15 -24.06 -8.00
N SER A 205 10.04 -23.46 -8.44
CA SER A 205 9.53 -22.23 -7.81
C SER A 205 8.89 -22.51 -6.47
N LEU A 206 8.14 -23.62 -6.31
CA LEU A 206 7.57 -23.98 -5.01
C LEU A 206 8.65 -24.32 -3.99
N SER A 207 9.71 -25.04 -4.39
CA SER A 207 10.87 -25.30 -3.52
C SER A 207 11.54 -23.99 -3.07
N SER A 208 11.70 -23.01 -3.96
CA SER A 208 12.22 -21.70 -3.61
C SER A 208 11.30 -20.95 -2.63
N ALA A 209 9.99 -20.96 -2.89
CA ALA A 209 8.99 -20.33 -2.01
C ALA A 209 9.03 -20.91 -0.59
N VAL A 210 9.01 -22.24 -0.46
CA VAL A 210 9.03 -22.94 0.84
C VAL A 210 10.36 -22.73 1.59
N LYS A 211 11.49 -22.62 0.88
CA LYS A 211 12.78 -22.25 1.51
C LYS A 211 12.77 -20.86 2.13
N LYS A 212 12.06 -19.91 1.51
CA LYS A 212 11.93 -18.54 2.01
C LYS A 212 10.86 -18.45 3.11
N ASP A 213 9.78 -19.22 2.99
CA ASP A 213 8.67 -19.27 3.96
C ASP A 213 8.10 -20.68 4.03
N ALA A 214 8.49 -21.43 5.08
CA ALA A 214 8.06 -22.81 5.29
C ALA A 214 6.54 -22.99 5.43
N SER A 215 5.79 -21.94 5.82
CA SER A 215 4.33 -22.00 5.95
C SER A 215 3.63 -22.25 4.59
N LEU A 216 4.29 -21.90 3.49
CA LEU A 216 3.78 -22.11 2.14
C LEU A 216 3.71 -23.59 1.73
N ALA A 217 4.46 -24.48 2.38
CA ALA A 217 4.32 -25.93 2.17
C ALA A 217 2.90 -26.40 2.54
N LYS A 218 2.43 -26.01 3.73
CA LYS A 218 1.06 -26.33 4.19
C LYS A 218 -0.01 -25.69 3.30
N LYS A 219 0.22 -24.47 2.85
CA LYS A 219 -0.70 -23.79 1.91
C LYS A 219 -0.76 -24.56 0.58
N ALA A 220 0.38 -24.92 0.00
CA ALA A 220 0.45 -25.63 -1.28
C ALA A 220 -0.22 -27.01 -1.23
N ALA A 221 -0.13 -27.71 -0.10
CA ALA A 221 -0.77 -29.03 0.10
C ALA A 221 -2.29 -29.00 -0.08
N THR A 222 -2.93 -27.85 0.14
CA THR A 222 -4.40 -27.67 0.06
C THR A 222 -4.83 -26.74 -1.08
N ASP A 223 -3.89 -26.16 -1.81
CA ASP A 223 -4.19 -25.23 -2.90
C ASP A 223 -4.59 -26.02 -4.17
N LEU A 224 -5.80 -25.78 -4.65
CA LEU A 224 -6.36 -26.42 -5.83
C LEU A 224 -5.56 -26.15 -7.12
N GLU A 225 -4.76 -25.10 -7.15
CA GLU A 225 -3.86 -24.81 -8.28
C GLU A 225 -2.87 -25.94 -8.52
N PHE A 226 -2.49 -26.68 -7.48
CA PHE A 226 -1.55 -27.81 -7.56
C PHE A 226 -2.22 -29.17 -7.59
N ALA A 227 -3.54 -29.26 -7.72
CA ALA A 227 -4.26 -30.55 -7.68
C ALA A 227 -3.71 -31.59 -8.68
N LYS A 228 -3.27 -31.17 -9.87
CA LYS A 228 -2.67 -32.05 -10.88
C LYS A 228 -1.31 -32.62 -10.46
N PHE A 229 -0.64 -32.00 -9.51
CA PHE A 229 0.70 -32.40 -9.04
C PHE A 229 0.67 -33.08 -7.67
N ALA A 230 -0.49 -33.16 -7.03
CA ALA A 230 -0.67 -33.62 -5.65
C ALA A 230 -0.16 -35.06 -5.40
N THR A 231 -0.06 -35.91 -6.44
CA THR A 231 0.46 -37.27 -6.34
C THR A 231 1.90 -37.41 -6.85
N SER A 232 2.51 -36.36 -7.36
CA SER A 232 3.88 -36.41 -7.86
C SER A 232 4.88 -36.47 -6.70
N SER A 233 5.88 -37.36 -6.79
CA SER A 233 6.93 -37.54 -5.79
C SER A 233 7.66 -36.22 -5.51
N ASP A 234 7.97 -35.43 -6.55
CA ASP A 234 8.70 -34.20 -6.45
C ASP A 234 7.90 -33.13 -5.67
N PHE A 235 6.61 -33.02 -5.97
CA PHE A 235 5.72 -32.11 -5.23
C PHE A 235 5.58 -32.55 -3.76
N LEU A 236 5.33 -33.81 -3.50
CA LEU A 236 5.19 -34.37 -2.15
C LEU A 236 6.46 -34.18 -1.30
N ASN A 237 7.64 -34.22 -1.90
CA ASN A 237 8.89 -33.97 -1.19
C ASN A 237 9.08 -32.50 -0.79
N ILE A 238 8.46 -31.55 -1.50
CA ILE A 238 8.55 -30.12 -1.19
C ILE A 238 7.59 -29.73 -0.05
N ILE A 239 6.42 -30.35 0.01
CA ILE A 239 5.35 -29.99 0.96
C ILE A 239 5.39 -30.78 2.28
N LYS A 240 6.33 -31.71 2.44
CA LYS A 240 6.57 -32.43 3.71
C LYS A 240 7.22 -31.50 4.73
#